data_d2984824c1c97663990ae7d52edf3aab
#
_entry.id   d2984824c1c97663990ae7d52edf3aab
#
_cell.length_a   1.000
_cell.length_b   1.000
_cell.length_c   1.000
_cell.angle_alpha   90.00
_cell.angle_beta   90.00
_cell.angle_gamma   90.00
#
_symmetry.space_group_name_H-M   'P 1'
#
loop_
_entity.id
_entity.type
_entity.pdbx_description
1 polymer ?
#
loop_
_entity_poly.entity_id
_entity_poly.type
_entity_poly.pdbx_seq_one_letter_code
_entity_poly.pdbx_strand_id
1 'polypeptide(L)'
;GFRLMGNGPEIRRGQLIAPFGVGAMVDFPDETLMSAGLDFWPSEISDANYKASILDATKIIDTRLQQQLSAILKRPINYFLLPTEGTDRTGYSLGSQTPEKQDMPFVRFPSWCFCPRCKIMERIGLEQKKLLKCSSMKRISEGNAKPCGDLPQKYRPILKPIRFLIACENGHIDDFPWFNWLHKDGHCSGDVNNVGSGNLFFKSTAQPGLSGIVVHCIKCNKKRSMAGAFKKNVLID
;
A
#
# COMPACT_ATOMS: atom_id res chain seq x y z
N GLY A 1 -11.92 5.03 17.12
CA GLY A 1 -10.88 4.53 16.23
C GLY A 1 -11.51 4.11 14.91
N PHE A 2 -10.89 4.41 13.80
CA PHE A 2 -11.35 3.96 12.48
C PHE A 2 -10.76 2.58 12.21
N ARG A 3 -11.59 1.68 11.71
CA ARG A 3 -11.15 0.35 11.31
C ARG A 3 -10.86 0.34 9.82
N LEU A 4 -9.70 -0.15 9.44
CA LEU A 4 -9.43 -0.48 8.05
C LEU A 4 -10.35 -1.63 7.63
N MET A 5 -10.75 -1.67 6.37
CA MET A 5 -11.57 -2.76 5.83
C MET A 5 -10.98 -4.12 6.21
N GLY A 6 -11.68 -4.88 7.06
CA GLY A 6 -11.22 -6.15 7.61
C GLY A 6 -10.60 -6.01 9.01
N ASN A 7 -10.01 -7.08 9.54
CA ASN A 7 -9.36 -7.13 10.86
C ASN A 7 -8.02 -6.35 10.93
N GLY A 8 -7.95 -5.16 10.30
CA GLY A 8 -6.81 -4.29 10.33
C GLY A 8 -6.65 -3.53 11.65
N PRO A 9 -5.46 -2.93 11.89
CA PRO A 9 -5.24 -2.08 13.04
C PRO A 9 -6.10 -0.82 12.99
N GLU A 10 -6.52 -0.34 14.17
CA GLU A 10 -7.31 0.88 14.28
C GLU A 10 -6.45 2.13 14.11
N ILE A 11 -6.93 3.08 13.31
CA ILE A 11 -6.32 4.39 13.12
C ILE A 11 -7.06 5.42 13.96
N ARG A 12 -6.34 6.26 14.68
CA ARG A 12 -6.94 7.35 15.45
C ARG A 12 -7.41 8.48 14.54
N ARG A 13 -8.48 9.18 14.90
CA ARG A 13 -9.01 10.33 14.13
C ARG A 13 -7.95 11.38 13.81
N GLY A 14 -7.08 11.72 14.73
CA GLY A 14 -6.00 12.66 14.51
C GLY A 14 -4.97 12.20 13.46
N GLN A 15 -4.82 10.90 13.27
CA GLN A 15 -3.95 10.35 12.23
C GLN A 15 -4.53 10.45 10.81
N LEU A 16 -5.83 10.72 10.68
CA LEU A 16 -6.48 10.92 9.38
C LEU A 16 -6.35 12.36 8.86
N ILE A 17 -6.25 13.32 9.76
CA ILE A 17 -6.32 14.75 9.41
C ILE A 17 -4.93 15.38 9.34
N ALA A 18 -4.06 15.06 10.28
CA ALA A 18 -2.70 15.58 10.34
C ALA A 18 -1.75 14.47 10.82
N PRO A 19 -0.74 14.12 10.12
CA PRO A 19 -0.17 14.45 8.81
C PRO A 19 -0.70 13.62 7.65
N PHE A 20 -1.77 12.86 7.84
CA PHE A 20 -2.31 11.92 6.89
C PHE A 20 -3.45 12.54 6.08
N GLY A 21 -3.24 12.79 4.82
CA GLY A 21 -4.25 13.18 3.85
C GLY A 21 -4.38 12.12 2.75
N VAL A 22 -5.13 12.42 1.72
CA VAL A 22 -5.21 11.60 0.51
C VAL A 22 -3.81 11.35 -0.05
N GLY A 23 -3.47 10.10 -0.32
CA GLY A 23 -2.14 9.69 -0.79
C GLY A 23 -1.08 9.53 0.31
N ALA A 24 -1.41 9.80 1.58
CA ALA A 24 -0.47 9.55 2.67
C ALA A 24 -0.33 8.05 2.97
N MET A 25 0.88 7.62 3.25
CA MET A 25 1.18 6.23 3.58
C MET A 25 1.26 6.03 5.10
N VAL A 26 0.68 4.92 5.54
CA VAL A 26 0.71 4.49 6.93
C VAL A 26 1.31 3.08 7.02
N ASP A 27 2.34 2.95 7.83
CA ASP A 27 3.02 1.69 8.06
C ASP A 27 2.43 0.92 9.23
N PHE A 28 2.11 -0.33 8.98
CA PHE A 28 1.75 -1.32 9.97
C PHE A 28 2.79 -2.45 10.02
N PRO A 29 2.79 -3.31 11.05
CA PRO A 29 3.79 -4.37 11.17
C PRO A 29 3.84 -5.32 9.95
N ASP A 30 2.70 -5.61 9.35
CA ASP A 30 2.56 -6.58 8.28
C ASP A 30 2.19 -5.98 6.92
N GLU A 31 1.85 -4.70 6.89
CA GLU A 31 1.39 -4.03 5.67
C GLU A 31 1.71 -2.54 5.69
N THR A 32 1.75 -1.96 4.52
CA THR A 32 1.76 -0.51 4.31
C THR A 32 0.55 -0.16 3.47
N LEU A 33 -0.19 0.85 3.90
CA LEU A 33 -1.41 1.28 3.26
C LEU A 33 -1.31 2.77 2.93
N MET A 34 -1.93 3.16 1.82
CA MET A 34 -2.03 4.55 1.39
C MET A 34 -3.50 4.97 1.41
N SER A 35 -3.81 6.14 1.95
CA SER A 35 -5.18 6.66 1.89
C SER A 35 -5.58 6.85 0.43
N ALA A 36 -6.72 6.28 0.05
CA ALA A 36 -7.21 6.28 -1.32
C ALA A 36 -7.61 7.69 -1.78
N GLY A 37 -7.60 7.90 -3.08
CA GLY A 37 -8.08 9.13 -3.71
C GLY A 37 -9.57 9.38 -3.43
N LEU A 38 -9.99 10.63 -3.61
CA LEU A 38 -11.38 11.06 -3.33
C LEU A 38 -12.43 10.27 -4.12
N ASP A 39 -12.08 9.70 -5.26
CA ASP A 39 -12.98 8.86 -6.07
C ASP A 39 -13.40 7.57 -5.35
N PHE A 40 -12.64 7.15 -4.36
CA PHE A 40 -12.93 5.98 -3.53
C PHE A 40 -13.68 6.35 -2.25
N TRP A 41 -13.76 7.64 -1.93
CA TRP A 41 -14.47 8.11 -0.75
C TRP A 41 -15.97 8.10 -1.04
N PRO A 42 -16.81 7.90 -0.01
CA PRO A 42 -18.25 8.00 -0.17
C PRO A 42 -18.58 9.40 -0.72
N SER A 43 -18.96 9.44 -1.99
CA SER A 43 -19.17 10.72 -2.71
C SER A 43 -20.53 11.33 -2.45
N GLU A 44 -21.49 10.61 -1.88
CA GLU A 44 -22.89 11.01 -1.90
C GLU A 44 -23.46 11.27 -0.52
N ILE A 45 -23.05 12.39 0.05
CA ILE A 45 -23.87 13.11 1.06
C ILE A 45 -25.02 13.88 0.37
N SER A 46 -25.09 13.84 -0.93
CA SER A 46 -26.14 14.47 -1.72
C SER A 46 -27.42 13.65 -1.81
N ASP A 47 -27.41 12.41 -1.37
CA ASP A 47 -28.62 11.58 -1.44
C ASP A 47 -29.60 11.96 -0.34
N ALA A 48 -30.81 12.33 -0.74
CA ALA A 48 -31.93 12.73 0.13
C ALA A 48 -32.30 11.68 1.19
N ASN A 49 -31.75 10.48 1.08
CA ASN A 49 -31.89 9.37 2.03
C ASN A 49 -30.93 9.41 3.22
N TYR A 50 -29.97 10.35 3.24
CA TYR A 50 -29.12 10.56 4.39
C TYR A 50 -29.94 11.21 5.50
N LYS A 51 -30.41 10.42 6.45
CA LYS A 51 -31.21 10.93 7.58
C LYS A 51 -30.44 12.05 8.27
N ALA A 52 -31.09 13.19 8.51
CA ALA A 52 -30.51 14.35 9.19
C ALA A 52 -29.75 13.99 10.48
N SER A 53 -30.20 12.96 11.20
CA SER A 53 -29.55 12.40 12.39
C SER A 53 -28.14 11.86 12.11
N ILE A 54 -27.88 11.24 10.94
CA ILE A 54 -26.55 10.72 10.59
C ILE A 54 -25.62 11.88 10.22
N LEU A 55 -26.14 12.87 9.50
CA LEU A 55 -25.39 14.08 9.17
C LEU A 55 -24.93 14.79 10.44
N ASP A 56 -25.81 14.96 11.42
CA ASP A 56 -25.47 15.62 12.68
C ASP A 56 -24.46 14.79 13.50
N ALA A 57 -24.57 13.49 13.52
CA ALA A 57 -23.63 12.60 14.21
C ALA A 57 -22.21 12.58 13.57
N THR A 58 -22.12 12.91 12.28
CA THR A 58 -20.85 12.91 11.54
C THR A 58 -20.22 14.30 11.39
N LYS A 59 -20.93 15.37 11.74
CA LYS A 59 -20.40 16.73 11.70
C LYS A 59 -19.27 16.96 12.69
N ILE A 60 -18.24 17.62 12.21
CA ILE A 60 -17.15 18.17 13.02
C ILE A 60 -17.14 19.68 12.83
N ILE A 61 -17.19 20.41 13.93
CA ILE A 61 -17.07 21.87 13.94
C ILE A 61 -15.68 22.21 14.50
N ASP A 62 -14.85 22.79 13.66
CA ASP A 62 -13.59 23.41 14.03
C ASP A 62 -13.55 24.81 13.42
N THR A 63 -14.00 25.79 14.19
CA THR A 63 -14.15 27.17 13.73
C THR A 63 -12.86 27.78 13.18
N ARG A 64 -11.73 27.46 13.80
CA ARG A 64 -10.43 27.97 13.38
C ARG A 64 -10.03 27.41 12.02
N LEU A 65 -10.12 26.09 11.85
CA LEU A 65 -9.80 25.44 10.60
C LEU A 65 -10.77 25.85 9.48
N GLN A 66 -12.08 25.98 9.80
CA GLN A 66 -13.09 26.44 8.88
C GLN A 66 -12.80 27.85 8.35
N GLN A 67 -12.45 28.80 9.21
CA GLN A 67 -12.10 30.17 8.82
C GLN A 67 -10.85 30.16 7.92
N GLN A 68 -9.82 29.42 8.32
CA GLN A 68 -8.57 29.36 7.58
C GLN A 68 -8.76 28.75 6.18
N LEU A 69 -9.46 27.63 6.08
CA LEU A 69 -9.75 27.00 4.79
C LEU A 69 -10.72 27.83 3.94
N SER A 70 -11.71 28.49 4.55
CA SER A 70 -12.62 29.39 3.82
C SER A 70 -11.85 30.54 3.17
N ALA A 71 -10.86 31.11 3.86
CA ALA A 71 -10.01 32.15 3.30
C ALA A 71 -9.15 31.64 2.14
N ILE A 72 -8.52 30.47 2.29
CA ILE A 72 -7.68 29.86 1.24
C ILE A 72 -8.49 29.47 0.02
N LEU A 73 -9.62 28.80 0.21
CA LEU A 73 -10.46 28.28 -0.86
C LEU A 73 -11.43 29.33 -1.45
N LYS A 74 -11.49 30.54 -0.86
CA LYS A 74 -12.40 31.62 -1.22
C LYS A 74 -13.88 31.20 -1.30
N ARG A 75 -14.27 30.27 -0.42
CA ARG A 75 -15.64 29.76 -0.27
C ARG A 75 -15.92 29.40 1.18
N PRO A 76 -17.17 29.56 1.68
CA PRO A 76 -17.48 29.24 3.06
C PRO A 76 -17.39 27.73 3.31
N ILE A 77 -16.73 27.35 4.41
CA ILE A 77 -16.71 26.00 4.95
C ILE A 77 -17.50 26.03 6.25
N ASN A 78 -18.68 25.41 6.25
CA ASN A 78 -19.61 25.48 7.39
C ASN A 78 -19.39 24.35 8.40
N TYR A 79 -18.86 23.22 7.97
CA TYR A 79 -18.53 22.04 8.79
C TYR A 79 -17.63 21.08 8.04
N PHE A 80 -17.03 20.15 8.75
CA PHE A 80 -16.39 18.97 8.21
C PHE A 80 -17.25 17.74 8.49
N LEU A 81 -17.07 16.70 7.73
CA LEU A 81 -17.77 15.43 7.93
C LEU A 81 -16.76 14.33 8.24
N LEU A 82 -17.12 13.45 9.12
CA LEU A 82 -16.42 12.18 9.24
C LEU A 82 -16.73 11.33 8.01
N PRO A 83 -15.77 10.56 7.52
CA PRO A 83 -16.04 9.57 6.47
C PRO A 83 -17.09 8.58 6.99
N THR A 84 -18.08 8.31 6.18
CA THR A 84 -19.12 7.32 6.45
C THR A 84 -18.87 6.06 5.65
N GLU A 85 -19.39 4.93 6.10
CA GLU A 85 -19.37 3.70 5.32
C GLU A 85 -20.06 3.96 3.97
N GLY A 86 -19.29 3.79 2.88
CA GLY A 86 -19.84 3.81 1.52
C GLY A 86 -20.41 2.44 1.16
N THR A 87 -21.41 2.44 0.31
CA THR A 87 -21.71 1.26 -0.51
C THR A 87 -20.59 1.10 -1.53
N ASP A 88 -20.14 -0.12 -1.77
CA ASP A 88 -19.27 -0.37 -2.91
C ASP A 88 -20.02 -0.02 -4.21
N ARG A 89 -19.30 0.11 -5.33
CA ARG A 89 -19.90 0.36 -6.65
C ARG A 89 -20.89 -0.74 -7.10
N THR A 90 -20.96 -1.84 -6.38
CA THR A 90 -21.88 -2.97 -6.62
C THR A 90 -23.14 -2.91 -5.78
N GLY A 91 -23.28 -1.88 -4.93
CA GLY A 91 -24.45 -1.69 -4.07
C GLY A 91 -24.44 -2.53 -2.79
N TYR A 92 -23.37 -3.24 -2.51
CA TYR A 92 -23.23 -3.98 -1.24
C TYR A 92 -22.70 -3.06 -0.14
N SER A 93 -23.38 -3.06 1.02
CA SER A 93 -22.91 -2.39 2.22
C SER A 93 -21.62 -3.06 2.73
N LEU A 94 -20.55 -2.30 2.82
CA LEU A 94 -19.22 -2.80 3.23
C LEU A 94 -19.04 -2.88 4.74
N GLY A 95 -20.11 -2.78 5.54
CA GLY A 95 -19.97 -2.86 6.98
C GLY A 95 -21.25 -2.67 7.79
N SER A 96 -21.11 -2.57 9.09
CA SER A 96 -22.21 -2.44 10.06
C SER A 96 -22.83 -1.03 9.96
N GLN A 97 -24.15 -0.97 9.95
CA GLN A 97 -24.96 0.25 9.84
C GLN A 97 -24.92 1.18 11.09
N THR A 98 -23.93 1.07 11.95
CA THR A 98 -23.79 1.95 13.10
C THR A 98 -22.82 3.09 12.79
N PRO A 99 -23.16 4.36 13.16
CA PRO A 99 -22.30 5.54 12.93
C PRO A 99 -20.91 5.44 13.58
N GLU A 100 -20.71 4.45 14.45
CA GLU A 100 -19.47 4.24 15.19
C GLU A 100 -18.38 3.48 14.40
N LYS A 101 -18.73 2.86 13.27
CA LYS A 101 -17.81 2.11 12.42
C LYS A 101 -17.68 2.79 11.07
N GLN A 102 -16.81 3.77 11.01
CA GLN A 102 -16.51 4.48 9.77
C GLN A 102 -15.19 3.96 9.21
N ASP A 103 -15.27 3.34 8.05
CA ASP A 103 -14.11 2.82 7.36
C ASP A 103 -13.59 3.87 6.37
N MET A 104 -12.30 4.19 6.47
CA MET A 104 -11.61 5.00 5.47
C MET A 104 -11.11 4.11 4.34
N PRO A 105 -11.27 4.52 3.07
CA PRO A 105 -10.73 3.78 1.96
C PRO A 105 -9.21 3.89 1.92
N PHE A 106 -8.55 2.77 1.99
CA PHE A 106 -7.11 2.64 1.82
C PHE A 106 -6.80 1.63 0.72
N VAL A 107 -5.73 1.89 0.00
CA VAL A 107 -5.17 0.96 -0.97
C VAL A 107 -3.85 0.42 -0.44
N ARG A 108 -3.52 -0.80 -0.80
CA ARG A 108 -2.24 -1.40 -0.44
C ARG A 108 -1.14 -0.86 -1.33
N PHE A 109 -0.25 -0.08 -0.74
CA PHE A 109 0.87 0.52 -1.44
C PHE A 109 2.05 0.71 -0.46
N PRO A 110 3.27 0.30 -0.81
CA PRO A 110 3.73 -0.25 -2.09
C PRO A 110 3.10 -1.59 -2.47
N SER A 111 3.06 -1.87 -3.79
CA SER A 111 2.51 -3.13 -4.30
C SER A 111 3.52 -4.28 -4.24
N TRP A 112 4.82 -4.00 -4.20
CA TRP A 112 5.84 -5.02 -4.12
C TRP A 112 6.08 -5.51 -2.69
N CYS A 113 6.01 -6.81 -2.52
CA CYS A 113 6.25 -7.50 -1.26
C CYS A 113 7.31 -8.59 -1.42
N PHE A 114 7.90 -9.03 -0.32
CA PHE A 114 8.80 -10.18 -0.29
C PHE A 114 8.45 -11.15 0.82
N CYS A 115 8.77 -12.41 0.60
CA CYS A 115 8.64 -13.42 1.64
C CYS A 115 9.85 -13.38 2.59
N PRO A 116 9.66 -13.23 3.91
CA PRO A 116 10.79 -13.20 4.84
C PRO A 116 11.55 -14.53 4.91
N ARG A 117 10.92 -15.65 4.50
CA ARG A 117 11.52 -16.98 4.50
C ARG A 117 12.24 -17.29 3.19
N CYS A 118 11.54 -17.36 2.07
CA CYS A 118 12.15 -17.76 0.78
C CYS A 118 12.69 -16.58 -0.03
N LYS A 119 12.49 -15.33 0.42
CA LYS A 119 12.98 -14.09 -0.19
C LYS A 119 12.39 -13.76 -1.57
N ILE A 120 11.43 -14.54 -2.05
CA ILE A 120 10.78 -14.26 -3.32
C ILE A 120 10.02 -12.96 -3.25
N MET A 121 10.06 -12.20 -4.34
CA MET A 121 9.30 -10.96 -4.50
C MET A 121 8.02 -11.23 -5.28
N GLU A 122 6.93 -10.64 -4.84
CA GLU A 122 5.63 -10.72 -5.50
C GLU A 122 5.00 -9.33 -5.53
N ARG A 123 4.34 -9.01 -6.63
CA ARG A 123 3.54 -7.81 -6.77
C ARG A 123 2.11 -8.14 -6.39
N ILE A 124 1.55 -7.35 -5.47
CA ILE A 124 0.20 -7.53 -4.94
C ILE A 124 -0.70 -6.48 -5.58
N GLY A 125 -1.91 -6.86 -5.98
CA GLY A 125 -2.90 -5.90 -6.47
C GLY A 125 -3.30 -4.90 -5.39
N LEU A 126 -3.53 -3.66 -5.78
CA LEU A 126 -3.90 -2.56 -4.88
C LEU A 126 -5.20 -2.84 -4.11
N GLU A 127 -6.12 -3.58 -4.71
CA GLU A 127 -7.43 -3.92 -4.14
C GLU A 127 -7.41 -5.14 -3.22
N GLN A 128 -6.25 -5.73 -2.99
CA GLN A 128 -6.14 -6.94 -2.17
C GLN A 128 -6.45 -6.64 -0.69
N LYS A 129 -7.60 -7.07 -0.22
CA LYS A 129 -8.11 -6.80 1.14
C LYS A 129 -7.46 -7.65 2.24
N LYS A 130 -6.97 -8.86 1.91
CA LYS A 130 -6.40 -9.78 2.90
C LYS A 130 -4.88 -9.75 2.87
N LEU A 131 -4.25 -9.97 4.03
CA LEU A 131 -2.81 -10.22 4.11
C LEU A 131 -2.46 -11.47 3.30
N LEU A 132 -1.53 -11.31 2.39
CA LEU A 132 -1.09 -12.41 1.54
C LEU A 132 -0.03 -13.24 2.21
N LYS A 133 -0.22 -14.55 2.13
CA LYS A 133 0.75 -15.54 2.56
C LYS A 133 1.49 -16.11 1.36
N CYS A 134 2.78 -16.33 1.54
CA CYS A 134 3.63 -16.87 0.49
C CYS A 134 3.15 -18.25 0.01
N SER A 135 2.93 -18.39 -1.29
CA SER A 135 2.54 -19.62 -1.97
C SER A 135 3.64 -20.18 -2.88
N SER A 136 4.84 -19.62 -2.81
CA SER A 136 5.95 -20.00 -3.69
C SER A 136 6.32 -21.46 -3.54
N MET A 137 6.36 -22.16 -4.69
CA MET A 137 6.84 -23.55 -4.82
C MET A 137 8.35 -23.62 -5.07
N LYS A 138 9.04 -22.48 -5.13
CA LYS A 138 10.50 -22.44 -5.36
C LYS A 138 11.24 -22.89 -4.11
N ARG A 139 12.22 -23.79 -4.31
CA ARG A 139 13.06 -24.29 -3.23
C ARG A 139 13.89 -23.15 -2.63
N ILE A 140 14.00 -23.16 -1.32
CA ILE A 140 14.90 -22.30 -0.58
C ILE A 140 16.31 -22.85 -0.77
N SER A 141 17.27 -22.01 -1.15
CA SER A 141 18.63 -22.41 -1.49
C SER A 141 19.43 -23.01 -0.32
N GLU A 142 18.93 -22.89 0.89
CA GLU A 142 19.61 -23.34 2.11
C GLU A 142 18.88 -24.56 2.71
N GLY A 143 19.47 -25.72 2.54
CA GLY A 143 19.02 -26.96 3.15
C GLY A 143 17.82 -27.64 2.47
N ASN A 144 17.38 -28.78 3.05
CA ASN A 144 16.20 -29.55 2.61
C ASN A 144 14.86 -28.93 3.03
N ALA A 145 14.78 -27.61 3.17
CA ALA A 145 13.58 -26.95 3.64
C ALA A 145 12.48 -26.98 2.56
N LYS A 146 11.27 -27.38 2.97
CA LYS A 146 10.09 -27.39 2.09
C LYS A 146 9.79 -26.01 1.54
N PRO A 147 9.35 -25.88 0.26
CA PRO A 147 8.81 -24.65 -0.29
C PRO A 147 7.71 -24.04 0.58
N CYS A 148 7.54 -22.74 0.52
CA CYS A 148 6.48 -22.07 1.30
C CYS A 148 5.08 -22.56 0.91
N GLY A 149 4.86 -22.86 -0.37
CA GLY A 149 3.61 -23.40 -0.90
C GLY A 149 3.23 -24.78 -0.38
N ASP A 150 4.22 -25.60 0.03
CA ASP A 150 3.99 -26.93 0.62
C ASP A 150 3.62 -26.88 2.10
N LEU A 151 3.73 -25.71 2.72
CA LEU A 151 3.33 -25.55 4.12
C LEU A 151 1.80 -25.42 4.23
N PRO A 152 1.20 -25.96 5.30
CA PRO A 152 -0.19 -25.63 5.63
C PRO A 152 -0.40 -24.13 5.71
N GLN A 153 -1.54 -23.63 5.23
CA GLN A 153 -1.81 -22.19 5.09
C GLN A 153 -1.56 -21.38 6.37
N LYS A 154 -1.84 -21.96 7.54
CA LYS A 154 -1.60 -21.32 8.85
C LYS A 154 -0.12 -21.01 9.12
N TYR A 155 0.79 -21.82 8.58
CA TYR A 155 2.24 -21.70 8.79
C TYR A 155 2.98 -20.98 7.64
N ARG A 156 2.29 -20.62 6.56
CA ARG A 156 2.89 -19.87 5.47
C ARG A 156 3.26 -18.47 5.94
N PRO A 157 4.48 -17.98 5.62
CA PRO A 157 4.89 -16.64 5.99
C PRO A 157 3.98 -15.58 5.33
N ILE A 158 3.65 -14.53 6.08
CA ILE A 158 3.01 -13.34 5.54
C ILE A 158 4.04 -12.58 4.72
N LEU A 159 3.65 -12.12 3.52
CA LEU A 159 4.47 -11.27 2.67
C LEU A 159 4.63 -9.90 3.33
N LYS A 160 5.85 -9.36 3.30
CA LYS A 160 6.16 -8.04 3.88
C LYS A 160 6.34 -7.00 2.76
N PRO A 161 5.81 -5.78 2.90
CA PRO A 161 5.99 -4.74 1.91
C PRO A 161 7.45 -4.34 1.78
N ILE A 162 7.89 -4.06 0.55
CA ILE A 162 9.19 -3.48 0.25
C ILE A 162 9.01 -1.97 0.13
N ARG A 163 9.47 -1.21 1.12
CA ARG A 163 9.21 0.22 1.28
C ARG A 163 10.17 1.12 0.49
N PHE A 164 10.53 0.72 -0.73
CA PHE A 164 11.29 1.56 -1.65
C PHE A 164 10.38 2.06 -2.75
N LEU A 165 10.32 3.37 -2.88
CA LEU A 165 9.45 4.09 -3.80
C LEU A 165 10.27 5.04 -4.66
N ILE A 166 9.68 5.45 -5.76
CA ILE A 166 10.14 6.57 -6.55
C ILE A 166 9.09 7.68 -6.53
N ALA A 167 9.54 8.91 -6.62
CA ALA A 167 8.68 10.07 -6.73
C ALA A 167 9.28 11.02 -7.78
N CYS A 168 8.42 11.71 -8.53
CA CYS A 168 8.83 12.74 -9.47
C CYS A 168 8.49 14.14 -8.94
N GLU A 169 9.04 15.17 -9.58
CA GLU A 169 8.82 16.57 -9.23
C GLU A 169 7.34 17.00 -9.34
N ASN A 170 6.55 16.29 -10.15
CA ASN A 170 5.12 16.52 -10.28
C ASN A 170 4.27 15.86 -9.18
N GLY A 171 4.90 15.21 -8.20
CA GLY A 171 4.22 14.57 -7.08
C GLY A 171 3.69 13.16 -7.36
N HIS A 172 3.98 12.56 -8.51
CA HIS A 172 3.63 11.16 -8.74
C HIS A 172 4.54 10.26 -7.90
N ILE A 173 3.95 9.21 -7.34
CA ILE A 173 4.64 8.19 -6.53
C ILE A 173 4.37 6.83 -7.17
N ASP A 174 5.40 6.00 -7.27
CA ASP A 174 5.28 4.63 -7.78
C ASP A 174 6.22 3.68 -7.04
N ASP A 175 6.00 2.39 -7.20
CA ASP A 175 6.92 1.37 -6.74
C ASP A 175 8.30 1.53 -7.38
N PHE A 176 9.36 1.17 -6.65
CA PHE A 176 10.69 1.10 -7.24
C PHE A 176 10.70 0.13 -8.44
N PRO A 177 11.27 0.50 -9.59
CA PRO A 177 11.25 -0.30 -10.82
C PRO A 177 12.24 -1.47 -10.76
N TRP A 178 11.93 -2.49 -9.95
CA TRP A 178 12.82 -3.60 -9.60
C TRP A 178 13.39 -4.35 -10.78
N PHE A 179 12.56 -4.61 -11.78
CA PHE A 179 12.98 -5.33 -12.97
C PHE A 179 13.94 -4.50 -13.81
N ASN A 180 13.62 -3.25 -14.06
CA ASN A 180 14.45 -2.32 -14.85
C ASN A 180 15.78 -2.04 -14.13
N TRP A 181 15.73 -1.82 -12.81
CA TRP A 181 16.93 -1.65 -12.00
C TRP A 181 17.89 -2.84 -12.14
N LEU A 182 17.37 -4.05 -12.02
CA LEU A 182 18.20 -5.26 -12.10
C LEU A 182 18.78 -5.49 -13.49
N HIS A 183 18.02 -5.17 -14.55
CA HIS A 183 18.37 -5.50 -15.93
C HIS A 183 18.84 -4.29 -16.74
N LYS A 184 19.10 -3.15 -16.10
CA LYS A 184 19.53 -1.89 -16.76
C LYS A 184 20.64 -2.08 -17.80
N ASP A 185 21.60 -2.97 -17.54
CA ASP A 185 22.77 -3.20 -18.39
C ASP A 185 22.63 -4.47 -19.26
N GLY A 186 21.42 -4.88 -19.60
CA GLY A 186 21.22 -6.05 -20.46
C GLY A 186 19.82 -6.65 -20.41
N HIS A 187 19.52 -7.44 -21.44
CA HIS A 187 18.22 -8.08 -21.58
C HIS A 187 18.07 -9.31 -20.67
N CYS A 188 16.88 -9.48 -20.13
CA CYS A 188 16.46 -10.73 -19.52
C CYS A 188 15.60 -11.51 -20.53
N SER A 189 15.85 -12.80 -20.69
CA SER A 189 15.00 -13.70 -21.49
C SER A 189 13.62 -13.94 -20.86
N GLY A 190 13.34 -13.29 -19.74
CA GLY A 190 12.04 -13.31 -19.06
C GLY A 190 11.03 -12.40 -19.75
N ASP A 191 9.78 -12.83 -19.77
CA ASP A 191 8.65 -12.09 -20.30
C ASP A 191 8.55 -10.70 -19.64
N VAL A 192 8.75 -9.65 -20.43
CA VAL A 192 8.66 -8.24 -20.00
C VAL A 192 7.26 -7.90 -19.48
N ASN A 193 6.23 -8.61 -19.97
CA ASN A 193 4.83 -8.36 -19.61
C ASN A 193 4.46 -8.96 -18.24
N ASN A 194 5.23 -9.92 -17.74
CA ASN A 194 5.04 -10.52 -16.41
C ASN A 194 6.14 -10.02 -15.46
N VAL A 195 6.22 -8.71 -15.35
CA VAL A 195 7.31 -7.92 -14.80
C VAL A 195 7.69 -8.37 -13.38
N GLY A 196 8.43 -9.45 -13.32
CA GLY A 196 9.21 -9.83 -12.15
C GLY A 196 8.48 -10.56 -11.03
N SER A 197 7.15 -10.56 -10.99
CA SER A 197 6.42 -11.26 -9.91
C SER A 197 6.78 -12.75 -9.88
N GLY A 198 7.24 -13.21 -8.73
CA GLY A 198 7.68 -14.60 -8.55
C GLY A 198 8.99 -14.97 -9.25
N ASN A 199 9.71 -14.04 -9.87
CA ASN A 199 11.00 -14.29 -10.53
C ASN A 199 12.17 -13.53 -9.91
N LEU A 200 11.89 -12.57 -9.06
CA LEU A 200 12.90 -11.80 -8.34
C LEU A 200 13.00 -12.27 -6.89
N PHE A 201 14.19 -12.15 -6.33
CA PHE A 201 14.46 -12.37 -4.92
C PHE A 201 15.03 -11.09 -4.30
N PHE A 202 14.57 -10.79 -3.10
CA PHE A 202 15.02 -9.67 -2.27
C PHE A 202 15.83 -10.21 -1.09
N LYS A 203 17.15 -10.12 -1.16
CA LYS A 203 18.04 -10.69 -0.15
C LYS A 203 18.78 -9.59 0.60
N SER A 204 18.90 -9.74 1.91
CA SER A 204 19.82 -8.94 2.72
C SER A 204 21.10 -9.72 2.94
N THR A 205 22.23 -9.03 2.87
CA THR A 205 23.56 -9.54 3.18
C THR A 205 24.06 -8.92 4.49
N ALA A 206 25.25 -9.33 4.94
CA ALA A 206 25.87 -8.76 6.14
C ALA A 206 26.38 -7.31 5.96
N GLN A 207 26.38 -6.77 4.73
CA GLN A 207 26.80 -5.39 4.50
C GLN A 207 25.73 -4.40 5.00
N PRO A 208 26.12 -3.28 5.60
CA PRO A 208 25.17 -2.31 6.10
C PRO A 208 24.51 -1.49 4.98
N GLY A 209 23.32 -0.99 5.24
CA GLY A 209 22.61 -0.06 4.35
C GLY A 209 22.18 -0.68 3.03
N LEU A 210 22.04 0.16 2.02
CA LEU A 210 21.54 -0.23 0.68
C LEU A 210 22.50 -1.20 -0.04
N SER A 211 23.79 -1.13 0.23
CA SER A 211 24.77 -2.05 -0.35
C SER A 211 24.53 -3.50 0.05
N GLY A 212 23.96 -3.72 1.24
CA GLY A 212 23.61 -5.04 1.75
C GLY A 212 22.33 -5.62 1.17
N ILE A 213 21.55 -4.85 0.42
CA ILE A 213 20.34 -5.32 -0.22
C ILE A 213 20.66 -5.73 -1.66
N VAL A 214 20.38 -6.96 -2.02
CA VAL A 214 20.64 -7.53 -3.35
C VAL A 214 19.37 -8.06 -3.96
N VAL A 215 19.05 -7.60 -5.16
CA VAL A 215 17.99 -8.17 -6.00
C VAL A 215 18.60 -9.20 -6.95
N HIS A 216 17.93 -10.32 -7.10
CA HIS A 216 18.40 -11.45 -7.91
C HIS A 216 17.27 -11.97 -8.79
N CYS A 217 17.51 -12.07 -10.10
CA CYS A 217 16.59 -12.72 -11.04
C CYS A 217 16.94 -14.20 -11.19
N ILE A 218 15.97 -15.08 -10.98
CA ILE A 218 16.17 -16.52 -11.11
C ILE A 218 16.17 -17.00 -12.57
N LYS A 219 15.64 -16.23 -13.50
CA LYS A 219 15.60 -16.62 -14.92
C LYS A 219 16.96 -16.43 -15.61
N CYS A 220 17.59 -15.28 -15.39
CA CYS A 220 18.89 -14.97 -16.01
C CYS A 220 20.07 -15.00 -15.01
N ASN A 221 19.80 -15.33 -13.74
CA ASN A 221 20.77 -15.38 -12.64
C ASN A 221 21.50 -14.05 -12.35
N LYS A 222 21.05 -12.94 -12.94
CA LYS A 222 21.63 -11.61 -12.70
C LYS A 222 21.36 -11.18 -11.26
N LYS A 223 22.35 -10.54 -10.65
CA LYS A 223 22.28 -9.99 -9.30
C LYS A 223 22.73 -8.55 -9.33
N ARG A 224 22.03 -7.68 -8.59
CA ARG A 224 22.41 -6.28 -8.43
C ARG A 224 22.15 -5.81 -7.01
N SER A 225 23.12 -5.13 -6.43
CA SER A 225 22.96 -4.45 -5.14
C SER A 225 22.14 -3.18 -5.32
N MET A 226 21.46 -2.77 -4.25
CA MET A 226 20.79 -1.47 -4.18
C MET A 226 21.75 -0.30 -3.94
N ALA A 227 23.06 -0.56 -3.88
CA ALA A 227 24.07 0.50 -3.79
C ALA A 227 23.90 1.47 -4.97
N GLY A 228 23.71 2.74 -4.66
CA GLY A 228 23.53 3.79 -5.66
C GLY A 228 22.16 3.86 -6.33
N ALA A 229 21.18 3.04 -5.94
CA ALA A 229 19.83 3.03 -6.52
C ALA A 229 19.09 4.37 -6.39
N PHE A 230 19.44 5.16 -5.38
CA PHE A 230 18.82 6.47 -5.10
C PHE A 230 19.73 7.66 -5.45
N LYS A 231 20.75 7.44 -6.27
CA LYS A 231 21.52 8.56 -6.82
C LYS A 231 20.68 9.30 -7.86
N LYS A 232 20.90 10.63 -7.95
CA LYS A 232 20.22 11.46 -8.95
C LYS A 232 20.44 10.89 -10.36
N ASN A 233 19.40 10.87 -11.17
CA ASN A 233 19.38 10.44 -12.58
C ASN A 233 19.72 8.94 -12.84
N VAL A 234 19.69 8.10 -11.83
CA VAL A 234 20.01 6.67 -12.00
C VAL A 234 18.88 5.89 -12.68
N LEU A 235 17.63 6.33 -12.51
CA LEU A 235 16.43 5.69 -13.05
C LEU A 235 15.88 6.43 -14.28
N ILE A 236 16.53 7.49 -14.72
CA ILE A 236 16.15 8.25 -15.93
C ILE A 236 16.95 7.64 -17.09
N ASP A 237 16.26 7.05 -18.04
CA ASP A 237 16.76 6.72 -19.39
C ASP A 237 16.23 7.78 -20.37
#